data_c16684ffa882517cdf7a0d7a3cb0c87b
#
_entry.id   c16684ffa882517cdf7a0d7a3cb0c87b
#
_cell.length_a   1.000
_cell.length_b   1.000
_cell.length_c   1.000
_cell.angle_alpha   90.00
_cell.angle_beta   90.00
_cell.angle_gamma   90.00
#
_symmetry.space_group_name_H-M   'P 1'
#
loop_
_entity.id
_entity.type
_entity.pdbx_description
1 polymer ?
#
loop_
_entity_poly.entity_id
_entity_poly.type
_entity_poly.pdbx_seq_one_letter_code
_entity_poly.pdbx_strand_id
1 'polypeptide(L)'
;KIGSDSVMVRISPSRMMGGLYELPDKMAILEKLLKEFDLCGLRQLDLSCANSNYFETSGKVIRKIKKFWPHILIGGASLTIEEAENEINLGYLDMVTWGRAILANPNFVELVEKGLPLKEFDNSMRESLI
;
A
#
# COMPACT_ATOMS: atom_id res chain seq x y z
N LYS A 1 0.12 25.78 9.56
CA LYS A 1 0.74 24.46 9.88
C LYS A 1 -0.36 23.42 10.01
N ILE A 2 -0.24 22.30 9.33
CA ILE A 2 -1.06 21.10 9.54
C ILE A 2 -0.39 20.25 10.62
N GLY A 3 -1.16 19.55 11.45
CA GLY A 3 -0.62 18.62 12.44
C GLY A 3 -0.01 17.39 11.77
N SER A 4 0.96 16.77 12.41
CA SER A 4 1.61 15.53 11.92
C SER A 4 0.65 14.35 11.83
N ASP A 5 -0.41 14.34 12.63
CA ASP A 5 -1.52 13.37 12.63
C ASP A 5 -2.38 13.44 11.36
N SER A 6 -2.34 14.58 10.65
CA SER A 6 -3.02 14.81 9.37
C SER A 6 -2.13 14.51 8.15
N VAL A 7 -0.93 13.96 8.37
CA VAL A 7 0.04 13.67 7.31
C VAL A 7 0.21 12.17 7.16
N MET A 8 0.11 11.70 5.92
CA MET A 8 0.48 10.34 5.52
C MET A 8 1.76 10.40 4.69
N VAL A 9 2.70 9.51 4.96
CA VAL A 9 3.91 9.34 4.14
C VAL A 9 3.84 8.04 3.39
N ARG A 10 4.09 8.08 2.08
CA ARG A 10 4.26 6.90 1.25
C ARG A 10 5.74 6.66 0.96
N ILE A 11 6.20 5.44 1.17
CA ILE A 11 7.55 4.99 0.83
C ILE A 11 7.51 3.72 -0.01
N SER A 12 8.52 3.54 -0.86
CA SER A 12 8.68 2.35 -1.71
C SER A 12 10.10 1.80 -1.53
N PRO A 13 10.33 0.89 -0.58
CA PRO A 13 11.64 0.30 -0.35
C PRO A 13 12.05 -0.72 -1.42
N SER A 14 11.13 -1.06 -2.31
CA SER A 14 11.33 -1.84 -3.51
C SER A 14 10.49 -1.31 -4.66
N ARG A 15 10.90 -1.55 -5.90
CA ARG A 15 10.16 -1.12 -7.09
C ARG A 15 10.39 -2.08 -8.26
N MET A 16 9.40 -2.18 -9.14
CA MET A 16 9.47 -2.96 -10.37
C MET A 16 9.65 -2.01 -11.56
N MET A 17 10.87 -1.94 -12.09
CA MET A 17 11.21 -1.14 -13.28
C MET A 17 12.22 -1.92 -14.13
N GLY A 18 11.72 -2.75 -15.05
CA GLY A 18 12.57 -3.65 -15.84
C GLY A 18 13.18 -4.81 -15.06
N GLY A 19 12.77 -5.00 -13.82
CA GLY A 19 13.21 -6.00 -12.85
C GLY A 19 12.94 -5.50 -11.44
N LEU A 20 12.95 -6.41 -10.46
CA LEU A 20 12.76 -6.04 -9.05
C LEU A 20 14.04 -5.39 -8.52
N TYR A 21 13.94 -4.11 -8.19
CA TYR A 21 14.95 -3.42 -7.40
C TYR A 21 14.53 -3.41 -5.93
N GLU A 22 15.43 -3.77 -5.06
CA GLU A 22 15.27 -3.64 -3.62
C GLU A 22 16.37 -2.75 -3.04
N LEU A 23 15.98 -1.85 -2.14
CA LEU A 23 16.93 -1.01 -1.43
C LEU A 23 17.87 -1.91 -0.59
N PRO A 24 19.21 -1.83 -0.75
CA PRO A 24 20.16 -2.52 0.11
C PRO A 24 19.91 -2.14 1.58
N ASP A 25 20.09 -3.09 2.49
CA ASP A 25 19.91 -2.90 3.94
C ASP A 25 18.55 -2.28 4.33
N LYS A 26 17.53 -2.46 3.46
CA LYS A 26 16.20 -1.82 3.60
C LYS A 26 15.59 -1.94 4.99
N MET A 27 15.81 -3.07 5.69
CA MET A 27 15.20 -3.25 7.01
C MET A 27 15.87 -2.37 8.07
N ALA A 28 17.20 -2.25 8.07
CA ALA A 28 17.90 -1.38 8.99
C ALA A 28 17.60 0.11 8.74
N ILE A 29 17.46 0.47 7.45
CA ILE A 29 17.08 1.84 7.05
C ILE A 29 15.63 2.12 7.49
N LEU A 30 14.70 1.21 7.23
CA LEU A 30 13.30 1.37 7.60
C LEU A 30 13.12 1.47 9.12
N GLU A 31 13.79 0.65 9.91
CA GLU A 31 13.70 0.71 11.37
C GLU A 31 14.09 2.09 11.92
N LYS A 32 15.21 2.64 11.42
CA LYS A 32 15.65 4.00 11.80
C LYS A 32 14.65 5.06 11.34
N LEU A 33 14.23 4.99 10.07
CA LEU A 33 13.31 5.96 9.47
C LEU A 33 11.97 5.99 10.19
N LEU A 34 11.40 4.82 10.49
CA LEU A 34 10.10 4.73 11.16
C LEU A 34 10.16 5.20 12.61
N LYS A 35 11.30 5.01 13.27
CA LYS A 35 11.55 5.60 14.59
C LYS A 35 11.55 7.12 14.54
N GLU A 36 12.21 7.72 13.55
CA GLU A 36 12.20 9.17 13.36
C GLU A 36 10.80 9.68 13.00
N PHE A 37 10.05 8.96 12.18
CA PHE A 37 8.65 9.30 11.86
C PHE A 37 7.76 9.30 13.11
N ASP A 38 7.92 8.31 13.97
CA ASP A 38 7.17 8.25 15.23
C ASP A 38 7.53 9.41 16.17
N LEU A 39 8.81 9.74 16.30
CA LEU A 39 9.29 10.89 17.08
C LEU A 39 8.76 12.22 16.54
N CYS A 40 8.60 12.34 15.22
CA CYS A 40 7.99 13.51 14.58
C CYS A 40 6.45 13.56 14.70
N GLY A 41 5.83 12.53 15.29
CA GLY A 41 4.39 12.43 15.46
C GLY A 41 3.63 11.93 14.23
N LEU A 42 4.32 11.37 13.23
CA LEU A 42 3.66 10.73 12.08
C LEU A 42 2.90 9.49 12.55
N ARG A 43 1.66 9.33 12.06
CA ARG A 43 0.78 8.21 12.47
C ARG A 43 0.25 7.37 11.31
N GLN A 44 0.56 7.74 10.08
CA GLN A 44 0.05 7.08 8.88
C GLN A 44 1.18 6.81 7.89
N LEU A 45 1.44 5.53 7.61
CA LEU A 45 2.46 5.07 6.68
C LEU A 45 1.81 4.25 5.57
N ASP A 46 2.05 4.63 4.32
CA ASP A 46 1.71 3.81 3.15
C ASP A 46 3.00 3.19 2.57
N LEU A 47 3.06 1.88 2.57
CA LEU A 47 4.18 1.11 2.06
C LEU A 47 3.78 0.39 0.79
N SER A 48 4.36 0.78 -0.33
CA SER A 48 3.97 0.28 -1.63
C SER A 48 5.15 -0.26 -2.45
N CYS A 49 4.84 -1.11 -3.41
CA CYS A 49 5.71 -1.48 -4.51
C CYS A 49 4.87 -1.52 -5.80
N ALA A 50 4.92 -0.46 -6.57
CA ALA A 50 4.13 -0.34 -7.80
C ALA A 50 4.47 -1.45 -8.81
N ASN A 51 3.44 -1.90 -9.56
CA ASN A 51 3.54 -2.91 -10.61
C ASN A 51 4.14 -4.26 -10.16
N SER A 52 3.92 -4.64 -8.93
CA SER A 52 4.44 -5.90 -8.37
C SER A 52 3.35 -6.70 -7.66
N ASN A 53 3.65 -7.94 -7.34
CA ASN A 53 2.83 -8.75 -6.46
C ASN A 53 3.07 -8.33 -5.01
N TYR A 54 2.00 -8.08 -4.27
CA TYR A 54 2.07 -7.68 -2.86
C TYR A 54 2.81 -8.69 -1.99
N PHE A 55 2.47 -9.97 -2.11
CA PHE A 55 3.03 -11.04 -1.26
C PHE A 55 4.52 -11.28 -1.53
N GLU A 56 5.00 -10.93 -2.71
CA GLU A 56 6.41 -11.08 -3.08
C GLU A 56 7.26 -9.86 -2.71
N THR A 57 6.65 -8.70 -2.49
CA THR A 57 7.32 -7.41 -2.32
C THR A 57 6.93 -6.69 -1.03
N SER A 58 6.02 -5.71 -1.11
CA SER A 58 5.64 -4.85 0.01
C SER A 58 5.07 -5.63 1.20
N GLY A 59 4.31 -6.67 0.98
CA GLY A 59 3.73 -7.50 2.03
C GLY A 59 4.78 -8.19 2.91
N LYS A 60 5.91 -8.62 2.31
CA LYS A 60 7.04 -9.18 3.09
C LYS A 60 7.66 -8.15 4.02
N VAL A 61 7.73 -6.90 3.59
CA VAL A 61 8.27 -5.79 4.38
C VAL A 61 7.26 -5.40 5.47
N ILE A 62 5.99 -5.25 5.13
CA ILE A 62 4.88 -4.93 6.03
C ILE A 62 4.87 -5.86 7.25
N ARG A 63 4.93 -7.18 7.03
CA ARG A 63 4.96 -8.17 8.12
C ARG A 63 6.13 -7.99 9.09
N LYS A 64 7.26 -7.48 8.59
CA LYS A 64 8.44 -7.21 9.42
C LYS A 64 8.31 -5.91 10.19
N ILE A 65 7.85 -4.84 9.54
CA ILE A 65 7.75 -3.51 10.16
C ILE A 65 6.57 -3.39 11.13
N LYS A 66 5.51 -4.18 10.98
CA LYS A 66 4.36 -4.17 11.91
C LYS A 66 4.76 -4.37 13.37
N LYS A 67 5.90 -5.01 13.62
CA LYS A 67 6.44 -5.24 14.96
C LYS A 67 6.91 -3.96 15.66
N PHE A 68 7.29 -2.94 14.92
CA PHE A 68 7.85 -1.68 15.44
C PHE A 68 7.17 -0.41 14.88
N TRP A 69 6.09 -0.60 14.10
CA TRP A 69 5.21 0.49 13.66
C TRP A 69 3.80 0.26 14.23
N PRO A 70 3.47 0.86 15.40
CA PRO A 70 2.20 0.60 16.10
C PRO A 70 1.03 1.44 15.57
N HIS A 71 1.26 2.26 14.54
CA HIS A 71 0.28 3.19 13.98
C HIS A 71 -0.35 2.63 12.70
N ILE A 72 -1.16 3.45 12.04
CA ILE A 72 -1.85 3.10 10.79
C ILE A 72 -0.83 2.71 9.72
N LEU A 73 -0.96 1.48 9.24
CA LEU A 73 -0.15 0.92 8.18
C LEU A 73 -1.04 0.61 6.98
N ILE A 74 -0.72 1.28 5.88
CA ILE A 74 -1.45 1.19 4.63
C ILE A 74 -0.58 0.45 3.63
N GLY A 75 -1.17 -0.39 2.82
CA GLY A 75 -0.45 -1.12 1.79
C GLY A 75 -1.35 -1.49 0.63
N GLY A 76 -0.78 -2.13 -0.36
CA GLY A 76 -1.48 -2.55 -1.56
C GLY A 76 -0.50 -3.06 -2.59
N ALA A 77 -0.88 -3.09 -3.80
CA ALA A 77 -0.30 -3.65 -5.01
C ALA A 77 -0.91 -5.02 -5.33
N SER A 78 -1.78 -5.04 -6.30
CA SER A 78 -2.39 -6.26 -6.86
C SER A 78 -3.22 -7.16 -5.91
N LEU A 79 -3.59 -6.70 -4.73
CA LEU A 79 -4.49 -7.47 -3.86
C LEU A 79 -5.90 -7.53 -4.46
N THR A 80 -6.50 -8.72 -4.41
CA THR A 80 -7.95 -8.88 -4.58
C THR A 80 -8.68 -8.36 -3.34
N ILE A 81 -10.01 -8.26 -3.40
CA ILE A 81 -10.81 -7.84 -2.24
C ILE A 81 -10.65 -8.85 -1.10
N GLU A 82 -10.76 -10.14 -1.39
CA GLU A 82 -10.62 -11.22 -0.40
C GLU A 82 -9.23 -11.22 0.26
N GLU A 83 -8.17 -11.07 -0.54
CA GLU A 83 -6.80 -10.96 -0.01
C GLU A 83 -6.63 -9.72 0.88
N ALA A 84 -7.23 -8.59 0.49
CA ALA A 84 -7.19 -7.36 1.26
C ALA A 84 -7.92 -7.49 2.60
N GLU A 85 -9.10 -8.08 2.60
CA GLU A 85 -9.86 -8.38 3.82
C GLU A 85 -9.07 -9.32 4.75
N ASN A 86 -8.43 -10.33 4.19
CA ASN A 86 -7.60 -11.26 4.96
C ASN A 86 -6.38 -10.56 5.59
N GLU A 87 -5.69 -9.68 4.86
CA GLU A 87 -4.54 -8.93 5.39
C GLU A 87 -4.96 -7.97 6.54
N ILE A 88 -6.15 -7.35 6.44
CA ILE A 88 -6.72 -6.53 7.50
C ILE A 88 -7.11 -7.41 8.71
N ASN A 89 -7.82 -8.51 8.49
CA ASN A 89 -8.26 -9.41 9.55
C ASN A 89 -7.09 -10.04 10.31
N LEU A 90 -5.97 -10.31 9.64
CA LEU A 90 -4.72 -10.79 10.24
C LEU A 90 -3.92 -9.67 10.94
N GLY A 91 -4.37 -8.42 10.85
CA GLY A 91 -3.72 -7.27 11.48
C GLY A 91 -2.41 -6.84 10.83
N TYR A 92 -2.14 -7.24 9.60
CA TYR A 92 -0.96 -6.76 8.85
C TYR A 92 -1.17 -5.37 8.27
N LEU A 93 -2.40 -5.06 7.84
CA LEU A 93 -2.78 -3.76 7.31
C LEU A 93 -3.97 -3.18 8.10
N ASP A 94 -4.03 -1.87 8.17
CA ASP A 94 -5.18 -1.14 8.69
C ASP A 94 -6.04 -0.61 7.53
N MET A 95 -5.44 -0.36 6.37
CA MET A 95 -6.10 0.07 5.13
C MET A 95 -5.39 -0.52 3.91
N VAL A 96 -6.13 -0.62 2.80
CA VAL A 96 -5.59 -1.07 1.52
C VAL A 96 -5.76 -0.01 0.45
N THR A 97 -4.74 0.12 -0.42
CA THR A 97 -4.76 1.04 -1.57
C THR A 97 -4.91 0.28 -2.87
N TRP A 98 -5.83 0.73 -3.71
CA TRP A 98 -6.00 0.29 -5.09
C TRP A 98 -5.82 1.46 -6.04
N GLY A 99 -4.95 1.31 -7.03
CA GLY A 99 -4.79 2.30 -8.10
C GLY A 99 -5.56 1.87 -9.35
N ARG A 100 -5.06 0.84 -10.03
CA ARG A 100 -5.63 0.35 -11.30
C ARG A 100 -7.07 -0.11 -11.19
N ALA A 101 -7.44 -0.76 -10.10
CA ALA A 101 -8.81 -1.21 -9.88
C ALA A 101 -9.79 -0.02 -9.79
N ILE A 102 -9.42 1.07 -9.13
CA ILE A 102 -10.23 2.29 -9.06
C ILE A 102 -10.30 2.99 -10.42
N LEU A 103 -9.19 3.03 -11.17
CA LEU A 103 -9.19 3.62 -12.52
C LEU A 103 -10.13 2.86 -13.48
N ALA A 104 -10.19 1.55 -13.36
CA ALA A 104 -11.09 0.72 -14.17
C ALA A 104 -12.56 0.76 -13.69
N ASN A 105 -12.78 1.14 -12.44
CA ASN A 105 -14.09 1.14 -11.78
C ASN A 105 -14.28 2.44 -10.99
N PRO A 106 -14.75 3.54 -11.63
CA PRO A 106 -14.96 4.82 -10.94
C PRO A 106 -15.89 4.74 -9.71
N ASN A 107 -16.81 3.77 -9.70
CA ASN A 107 -17.70 3.45 -8.59
C ASN A 107 -17.25 2.23 -7.76
N PHE A 108 -15.93 2.05 -7.62
CA PHE A 108 -15.28 0.89 -6.99
C PHE A 108 -15.90 0.52 -5.64
N VAL A 109 -16.07 1.49 -4.75
CA VAL A 109 -16.61 1.25 -3.40
C VAL A 109 -18.02 0.65 -3.47
N GLU A 110 -18.90 1.24 -4.29
CA GLU A 110 -20.28 0.75 -4.48
C GLU A 110 -20.32 -0.68 -5.04
N LEU A 111 -19.43 -0.98 -6.00
CA LEU A 111 -19.35 -2.32 -6.59
C LEU A 111 -18.93 -3.35 -5.54
N VAL A 112 -17.92 -3.02 -4.73
CA VAL A 112 -17.44 -3.89 -3.64
C VAL A 112 -18.52 -4.10 -2.58
N GLU A 113 -19.18 -3.04 -2.12
CA GLU A 113 -20.27 -3.12 -1.13
C GLU A 113 -21.43 -4.01 -1.59
N LYS A 114 -21.73 -3.99 -2.88
CA LYS A 114 -22.82 -4.79 -3.48
C LYS A 114 -22.37 -6.18 -3.92
N GLY A 115 -21.09 -6.53 -3.77
CA GLY A 115 -20.54 -7.80 -4.26
C GLY A 115 -20.62 -7.96 -5.78
N LEU A 116 -20.56 -6.85 -6.52
CA LEU A 116 -20.62 -6.84 -7.98
C LEU A 116 -19.24 -7.05 -8.60
N PRO A 117 -19.17 -7.64 -9.81
CA PRO A 117 -17.89 -7.91 -10.47
C PRO A 117 -17.19 -6.61 -10.84
N LEU A 118 -15.87 -6.58 -10.60
CA LEU A 118 -15.00 -5.48 -10.98
C LEU A 118 -14.48 -5.69 -12.41
N LYS A 119 -14.38 -4.61 -13.15
CA LYS A 119 -13.67 -4.57 -14.43
C LYS A 119 -12.16 -4.72 -14.19
N GLU A 120 -11.50 -5.52 -15.00
CA GLU A 120 -10.04 -5.54 -15.05
C GLU A 120 -9.49 -4.28 -15.70
N PHE A 121 -8.35 -3.81 -15.18
CA PHE A 121 -7.68 -2.64 -15.74
C PHE A 121 -6.94 -3.00 -17.04
N ASP A 122 -7.19 -2.22 -18.09
CA ASP A 122 -6.42 -2.22 -19.33
C ASP A 122 -5.68 -0.90 -19.51
N ASN A 123 -4.50 -0.94 -20.15
CA ASN A 123 -3.68 0.26 -20.35
C ASN A 123 -4.35 1.35 -21.21
N SER A 124 -5.25 0.97 -22.12
CA SER A 124 -6.03 1.92 -22.91
C SER A 124 -6.94 2.82 -22.06
N MET A 125 -7.32 2.36 -20.87
CA MET A 125 -8.14 3.15 -19.93
C MET A 125 -7.42 4.39 -19.40
N ARG A 126 -6.08 4.46 -19.51
CA ARG A 126 -5.31 5.66 -19.12
C ARG A 126 -5.58 6.84 -20.06
N GLU A 127 -5.84 6.57 -21.33
CA GLU A 127 -6.08 7.59 -22.36
C GLU A 127 -7.41 8.31 -22.14
N SER A 128 -8.37 7.67 -21.48
CA SER A 128 -9.69 8.24 -21.18
C SER A 128 -9.72 9.15 -19.94
N LEU A 129 -8.59 9.31 -19.26
CA LEU A 129 -8.47 10.16 -18.06
C LEU A 129 -7.93 11.58 -18.35
N ILE A 130 -7.68 11.90 -19.61
CA ILE A 130 -7.13 13.19 -20.07
C ILE A 130 -8.25 14.02 -20.69
#